data_48b59468e58b71bb76139a0445452113
#
_entry.id   48b59468e58b71bb76139a0445452113
#
_cell.length_a   1.000
_cell.length_b   1.000
_cell.length_c   1.000
_cell.angle_alpha   90.00
_cell.angle_beta   90.00
_cell.angle_gamma   90.00
#
_symmetry.space_group_name_H-M   'P 1'
#
loop_
_entity.id
_entity.type
_entity.pdbx_description
1 polymer ?
#
loop_
_entity_poly.entity_id
_entity_poly.type
_entity_poly.pdbx_seq_one_letter_code
_entity_poly.pdbx_strand_id
1 'polypeptide(L)'
;VPQKPDTTAITAGRDGSSSLSPALWPSTVWESESLDDTTRRATGLRSDHFYARFSNPTVTQFEEAIAELEGAESALAFGSGMGAIASLVFSLCSTGSHIVAQNNIYGATATFLQGPCARFGIETTFVDPTIPGSFAAAVIPGRTMLVIAETPSNPRLTISNLQELGSITGPFTVVDSTLATPLGQRPLDFGIDIVMHS
;
A
#
# COMPACT_ATOMS: atom_id res chain seq x y z
N VAL A 1 23.22 16.27 1.27
CA VAL A 1 22.06 17.12 0.96
C VAL A 1 20.98 16.18 0.44
N PRO A 2 19.76 16.17 1.02
CA PRO A 2 18.69 15.32 0.49
C PRO A 2 18.44 15.66 -0.98
N GLN A 3 18.24 14.63 -1.80
CA GLN A 3 17.95 14.78 -3.23
C GLN A 3 16.56 15.40 -3.39
N LYS A 4 16.38 16.14 -4.50
CA LYS A 4 15.03 16.62 -4.87
C LYS A 4 14.16 15.44 -5.32
N PRO A 5 12.84 15.47 -5.09
CA PRO A 5 11.94 14.38 -5.50
C PRO A 5 12.09 13.96 -6.97
N ASP A 6 12.25 14.92 -7.89
CA ASP A 6 12.49 14.63 -9.31
C ASP A 6 13.78 13.83 -9.55
N THR A 7 14.83 14.11 -8.78
CA THR A 7 16.10 13.37 -8.86
C THR A 7 15.91 11.98 -8.28
N THR A 8 15.25 11.85 -7.14
CA THR A 8 14.90 10.58 -6.51
C THR A 8 14.08 9.71 -7.44
N ALA A 9 13.09 10.27 -8.15
CA ALA A 9 12.28 9.54 -9.13
C ALA A 9 13.12 8.90 -10.27
N ILE A 10 14.28 9.48 -10.60
CA ILE A 10 15.18 8.96 -11.63
C ILE A 10 16.19 7.96 -11.05
N THR A 11 16.56 8.09 -9.79
CA THR A 11 17.70 7.37 -9.19
C THR A 11 17.32 6.32 -8.16
N ALA A 12 16.11 6.37 -7.60
CA ALA A 12 15.64 5.43 -6.59
C ALA A 12 15.64 3.97 -7.11
N GLY A 13 15.90 3.01 -6.23
CA GLY A 13 15.95 1.59 -6.55
C GLY A 13 17.13 1.16 -7.42
N ARG A 14 18.16 2.00 -7.62
CA ARG A 14 19.38 1.60 -8.33
C ARG A 14 20.32 0.84 -7.39
N ASP A 15 20.80 -0.31 -7.87
CA ASP A 15 21.69 -1.20 -7.12
C ASP A 15 23.17 -0.74 -7.04
N GLY A 16 23.46 0.48 -7.49
CA GLY A 16 24.82 1.01 -7.55
C GLY A 16 25.69 0.42 -8.69
N SER A 17 25.11 -0.40 -9.57
CA SER A 17 25.76 -0.85 -10.80
C SER A 17 25.95 0.33 -11.78
N SER A 18 26.78 0.14 -12.81
CA SER A 18 26.94 1.13 -13.88
C SER A 18 25.75 1.18 -14.84
N SER A 19 24.78 0.29 -14.71
CA SER A 19 23.56 0.29 -15.52
C SER A 19 22.64 1.45 -15.15
N LEU A 20 22.09 2.11 -16.17
CA LEU A 20 21.09 3.16 -15.95
C LEU A 20 19.67 2.61 -15.73
N SER A 21 19.46 1.34 -16.04
CA SER A 21 18.20 0.64 -15.81
C SER A 21 18.39 -0.53 -14.87
N PRO A 22 17.44 -0.83 -13.96
CA PRO A 22 17.50 -2.02 -13.15
C PRO A 22 17.59 -3.29 -14.00
N ALA A 23 18.33 -4.29 -13.52
CA ALA A 23 18.37 -5.60 -14.16
C ALA A 23 17.02 -6.31 -14.03
N LEU A 24 16.54 -6.92 -15.10
CA LEU A 24 15.35 -7.78 -15.07
C LEU A 24 15.76 -9.22 -14.75
N TRP A 25 15.29 -9.74 -13.64
CA TRP A 25 15.57 -11.10 -13.19
C TRP A 25 14.38 -12.02 -13.50
N PRO A 26 14.36 -12.72 -14.65
CA PRO A 26 13.27 -13.64 -15.00
C PRO A 26 13.38 -14.99 -14.26
N SER A 27 14.38 -15.15 -13.39
CA SER A 27 14.58 -16.40 -12.65
C SER A 27 13.46 -16.61 -11.61
N THR A 28 12.98 -17.85 -11.52
CA THR A 28 12.01 -18.27 -10.50
C THR A 28 12.71 -18.86 -9.27
N VAL A 29 13.86 -19.50 -9.47
CA VAL A 29 14.62 -20.23 -8.43
C VAL A 29 16.09 -19.88 -8.58
N TRP A 30 16.78 -19.78 -7.45
CA TRP A 30 18.23 -19.56 -7.39
C TRP A 30 18.92 -20.76 -6.75
N GLU A 31 20.15 -21.00 -7.12
CA GLU A 31 21.00 -22.01 -6.53
C GLU A 31 21.34 -21.64 -5.07
N SER A 32 21.34 -22.64 -4.19
CA SER A 32 21.79 -22.52 -2.81
C SER A 32 23.15 -23.17 -2.64
N GLU A 33 24.00 -22.61 -1.79
CA GLU A 33 25.36 -23.11 -1.55
C GLU A 33 25.38 -24.43 -0.76
N SER A 34 24.34 -24.69 0.05
CA SER A 34 24.19 -25.89 0.89
C SER A 34 22.74 -26.11 1.31
N LEU A 35 22.44 -27.29 1.89
CA LEU A 35 21.14 -27.60 2.49
C LEU A 35 20.80 -26.64 3.64
N ASP A 36 21.79 -26.25 4.44
CA ASP A 36 21.57 -25.28 5.52
C ASP A 36 21.24 -23.88 4.97
N ASP A 37 21.91 -23.48 3.89
CA ASP A 37 21.57 -22.24 3.19
C ASP A 37 20.16 -22.30 2.59
N THR A 38 19.79 -23.41 1.97
CA THR A 38 18.42 -23.63 1.47
C THR A 38 17.39 -23.49 2.60
N THR A 39 17.63 -24.14 3.74
CA THR A 39 16.73 -24.10 4.90
C THR A 39 16.60 -22.70 5.44
N ARG A 40 17.69 -21.98 5.61
CA ARG A 40 17.71 -20.59 6.08
C ARG A 40 16.89 -19.68 5.15
N ARG A 41 17.11 -19.79 3.83
CA ARG A 41 16.38 -18.99 2.83
C ARG A 41 14.91 -19.38 2.75
N ALA A 42 14.57 -20.66 2.85
CA ALA A 42 13.20 -21.15 2.79
C ALA A 42 12.34 -20.73 4.01
N THR A 43 12.98 -20.52 5.18
CA THR A 43 12.30 -20.14 6.43
C THR A 43 12.37 -18.64 6.72
N GLY A 44 13.21 -17.90 5.99
CA GLY A 44 13.32 -16.44 6.13
C GLY A 44 12.15 -15.73 5.49
N LEU A 45 11.63 -14.69 6.17
CA LEU A 45 10.71 -13.73 5.55
C LEU A 45 11.50 -12.92 4.51
N ARG A 46 11.06 -12.94 3.23
CA ARG A 46 11.69 -12.16 2.15
C ARG A 46 13.17 -12.49 1.94
N SER A 47 13.49 -13.78 1.88
CA SER A 47 14.84 -14.23 1.55
C SER A 47 15.18 -13.92 0.10
N ASP A 48 16.21 -13.13 -0.13
CA ASP A 48 16.74 -12.84 -1.46
C ASP A 48 17.30 -14.10 -2.12
N HIS A 49 17.12 -14.20 -3.44
CA HIS A 49 17.69 -15.25 -4.25
C HIS A 49 17.37 -16.68 -3.77
N PHE A 50 16.09 -16.94 -3.46
CA PHE A 50 15.58 -18.28 -3.16
C PHE A 50 14.49 -18.71 -4.13
N TYR A 51 13.31 -18.08 -4.04
CA TYR A 51 12.14 -18.38 -4.88
C TYR A 51 11.35 -17.11 -5.15
N ALA A 52 11.05 -16.81 -6.41
CA ALA A 52 10.50 -15.53 -6.86
C ALA A 52 9.15 -15.13 -6.23
N ARG A 53 8.39 -16.09 -5.68
CA ARG A 53 7.16 -15.79 -4.95
C ARG A 53 7.43 -15.09 -3.62
N PHE A 54 8.57 -15.34 -2.98
CA PHE A 54 8.94 -14.71 -1.72
C PHE A 54 9.65 -13.38 -1.93
N SER A 55 10.57 -13.34 -2.89
CA SER A 55 11.28 -12.13 -3.31
C SER A 55 11.89 -12.31 -4.70
N ASN A 56 12.03 -11.22 -5.43
CA ASN A 56 12.74 -11.16 -6.70
C ASN A 56 13.51 -9.83 -6.73
N PRO A 57 14.78 -9.81 -7.09
CA PRO A 57 15.58 -8.58 -7.05
C PRO A 57 14.99 -7.42 -7.83
N THR A 58 14.36 -7.66 -8.97
CA THR A 58 13.67 -6.60 -9.74
C THR A 58 12.48 -6.02 -8.96
N VAL A 59 11.71 -6.88 -8.29
CA VAL A 59 10.57 -6.44 -7.47
C VAL A 59 11.06 -5.69 -6.24
N THR A 60 12.10 -6.20 -5.57
CA THR A 60 12.71 -5.53 -4.41
C THR A 60 13.20 -4.12 -4.75
N GLN A 61 13.89 -3.95 -5.88
CA GLN A 61 14.33 -2.63 -6.36
C GLN A 61 13.16 -1.67 -6.59
N PHE A 62 12.06 -2.16 -7.14
CA PHE A 62 10.84 -1.36 -7.31
C PHE A 62 10.22 -0.97 -5.96
N GLU A 63 10.12 -1.91 -5.01
CA GLU A 63 9.60 -1.67 -3.67
C GLU A 63 10.45 -0.62 -2.93
N GLU A 64 11.78 -0.74 -3.00
CA GLU A 64 12.72 0.23 -2.42
C GLU A 64 12.56 1.63 -3.04
N ALA A 65 12.39 1.70 -4.36
CA ALA A 65 12.18 2.97 -5.06
C ALA A 65 10.89 3.66 -4.63
N ILE A 66 9.78 2.92 -4.50
CA ILE A 66 8.51 3.48 -4.04
C ILE A 66 8.60 3.88 -2.56
N ALA A 67 9.21 3.07 -1.72
CA ALA A 67 9.42 3.42 -0.32
C ALA A 67 10.23 4.72 -0.17
N GLU A 68 11.32 4.89 -0.94
CA GLU A 68 12.13 6.11 -0.93
C GLU A 68 11.32 7.33 -1.37
N LEU A 69 10.54 7.20 -2.45
CA LEU A 69 9.72 8.30 -2.99
C LEU A 69 8.61 8.72 -2.02
N GLU A 70 7.93 7.79 -1.38
CA GLU A 70 6.90 8.05 -0.39
C GLU A 70 7.48 8.46 0.98
N GLY A 71 8.76 8.18 1.24
CA GLY A 71 9.36 8.31 2.57
C GLY A 71 8.83 7.25 3.54
N ALA A 72 8.47 6.09 3.03
CA ALA A 72 7.96 4.97 3.79
C ALA A 72 9.10 4.12 4.38
N GLU A 73 8.83 3.41 5.47
CA GLU A 73 9.74 2.42 6.04
C GLU A 73 9.98 1.23 5.08
N SER A 74 8.93 0.82 4.38
CA SER A 74 8.97 -0.27 3.40
C SER A 74 7.80 -0.19 2.43
N ALA A 75 7.92 -0.91 1.29
CA ALA A 75 6.84 -1.10 0.35
C ALA A 75 6.67 -2.58 -0.01
N LEU A 76 5.49 -2.94 -0.51
CA LEU A 76 5.13 -4.26 -1.01
C LEU A 76 4.49 -4.13 -2.38
N ALA A 77 5.03 -4.84 -3.36
CA ALA A 77 4.47 -4.89 -4.70
C ALA A 77 3.50 -6.07 -4.86
N PHE A 78 2.43 -5.84 -5.59
CA PHE A 78 1.39 -6.81 -5.92
C PHE A 78 1.16 -6.84 -7.42
N GLY A 79 0.55 -7.89 -7.94
CA GLY A 79 0.22 -8.01 -9.37
C GLY A 79 -0.85 -7.03 -9.85
N SER A 80 -1.51 -6.30 -8.94
CA SER A 80 -2.49 -5.25 -9.24
C SER A 80 -2.82 -4.43 -8.00
N GLY A 81 -3.35 -3.20 -8.17
CA GLY A 81 -3.87 -2.39 -7.05
C GLY A 81 -5.00 -3.09 -6.30
N MET A 82 -5.88 -3.83 -6.99
CA MET A 82 -6.91 -4.65 -6.34
C MET A 82 -6.31 -5.80 -5.53
N GLY A 83 -5.19 -6.36 -5.97
CA GLY A 83 -4.41 -7.34 -5.19
C GLY A 83 -3.84 -6.71 -3.92
N ALA A 84 -3.33 -5.49 -4.02
CA ALA A 84 -2.80 -4.75 -2.87
C ALA A 84 -3.90 -4.47 -1.83
N ILE A 85 -5.02 -3.86 -2.24
CA ILE A 85 -6.11 -3.53 -1.29
C ILE A 85 -6.76 -4.77 -0.69
N ALA A 86 -6.95 -5.84 -1.46
CA ALA A 86 -7.52 -7.09 -0.95
C ALA A 86 -6.59 -7.76 0.07
N SER A 87 -5.28 -7.81 -0.22
CA SER A 87 -4.28 -8.34 0.70
C SER A 87 -4.23 -7.53 1.99
N LEU A 88 -4.25 -6.21 1.90
CA LEU A 88 -4.30 -5.32 3.06
C LEU A 88 -5.52 -5.59 3.93
N VAL A 89 -6.71 -5.58 3.33
CA VAL A 89 -7.97 -5.81 4.07
C VAL A 89 -7.96 -7.18 4.75
N PHE A 90 -7.64 -8.27 4.05
CA PHE A 90 -7.64 -9.60 4.64
C PHE A 90 -6.49 -9.87 5.61
N SER A 91 -5.43 -9.05 5.60
CA SER A 91 -4.36 -9.13 6.60
C SER A 91 -4.74 -8.47 7.93
N LEU A 92 -5.53 -7.39 7.89
CA LEU A 92 -5.85 -6.58 9.06
C LEU A 92 -7.28 -6.76 9.56
N CYS A 93 -8.20 -7.28 8.73
CA CYS A 93 -9.60 -7.47 9.08
C CYS A 93 -9.98 -8.95 9.16
N SER A 94 -10.89 -9.27 10.06
CA SER A 94 -11.52 -10.57 10.23
C SER A 94 -13.04 -10.42 10.36
N THR A 95 -13.76 -11.54 10.48
CA THR A 95 -15.20 -11.52 10.75
C THR A 95 -15.51 -10.66 11.97
N GLY A 96 -16.43 -9.72 11.85
CA GLY A 96 -16.80 -8.75 12.88
C GLY A 96 -16.02 -7.43 12.82
N SER A 97 -14.95 -7.34 12.01
CA SER A 97 -14.25 -6.09 11.78
C SER A 97 -15.11 -5.09 11.01
N HIS A 98 -14.80 -3.80 11.20
CA HIS A 98 -15.44 -2.69 10.53
C HIS A 98 -14.41 -1.86 9.75
N ILE A 99 -14.83 -1.34 8.58
CA ILE A 99 -14.05 -0.45 7.72
C ILE A 99 -14.87 0.83 7.51
N VAL A 100 -14.21 1.98 7.59
CA VAL A 100 -14.77 3.25 7.10
C VAL A 100 -14.13 3.53 5.74
N ALA A 101 -14.94 3.79 4.72
CA ALA A 101 -14.43 4.12 3.38
C ALA A 101 -15.18 5.32 2.79
N GLN A 102 -14.52 6.09 1.95
CA GLN A 102 -15.24 7.14 1.23
C GLN A 102 -16.20 6.58 0.18
N ASN A 103 -17.33 7.28 -0.05
CA ASN A 103 -18.39 6.81 -0.94
C ASN A 103 -18.07 6.94 -2.43
N ASN A 104 -17.15 7.81 -2.81
CA ASN A 104 -16.70 8.03 -4.18
C ASN A 104 -15.29 7.46 -4.46
N ILE A 105 -14.98 6.33 -3.85
CA ILE A 105 -13.75 5.56 -4.10
C ILE A 105 -13.85 4.80 -5.43
N TYR A 106 -12.72 4.34 -5.96
CA TYR A 106 -12.65 3.51 -7.16
C TYR A 106 -13.69 2.37 -7.13
N GLY A 107 -14.43 2.20 -8.24
CA GLY A 107 -15.59 1.33 -8.30
C GLY A 107 -15.32 -0.14 -7.94
N ALA A 108 -14.15 -0.68 -8.32
CA ALA A 108 -13.81 -2.05 -7.96
C ALA A 108 -13.50 -2.19 -6.46
N THR A 109 -12.88 -1.18 -5.83
CA THR A 109 -12.68 -1.15 -4.37
C THR A 109 -14.03 -1.10 -3.65
N ALA A 110 -14.96 -0.24 -4.07
CA ALA A 110 -16.30 -0.19 -3.50
C ALA A 110 -17.03 -1.52 -3.64
N THR A 111 -16.98 -2.15 -4.82
CA THR A 111 -17.58 -3.48 -5.06
C THR A 111 -16.96 -4.56 -4.19
N PHE A 112 -15.64 -4.55 -4.01
CA PHE A 112 -14.92 -5.49 -3.15
C PHE A 112 -15.37 -5.35 -1.69
N LEU A 113 -15.45 -4.12 -1.17
CA LEU A 113 -15.88 -3.85 0.20
C LEU A 113 -17.35 -4.25 0.44
N GLN A 114 -18.25 -3.92 -0.50
CA GLN A 114 -19.69 -4.23 -0.38
C GLN A 114 -20.04 -5.70 -0.62
N GLY A 115 -19.27 -6.40 -1.42
CA GLY A 115 -19.55 -7.79 -1.81
C GLY A 115 -18.67 -8.81 -1.08
N PRO A 116 -17.43 -9.07 -1.54
CA PRO A 116 -16.54 -10.04 -0.91
C PRO A 116 -16.34 -9.81 0.59
N CYS A 117 -16.00 -8.58 1.04
CA CYS A 117 -15.78 -8.29 2.46
C CYS A 117 -17.03 -8.57 3.29
N ALA A 118 -18.21 -8.14 2.84
CA ALA A 118 -19.47 -8.39 3.55
C ALA A 118 -19.76 -9.88 3.70
N ARG A 119 -19.46 -10.71 2.69
CA ARG A 119 -19.61 -12.18 2.78
C ARG A 119 -18.69 -12.81 3.81
N PHE A 120 -17.55 -12.21 4.09
CA PHE A 120 -16.63 -12.62 5.17
C PHE A 120 -16.94 -11.98 6.52
N GLY A 121 -18.08 -11.28 6.63
CA GLY A 121 -18.52 -10.64 7.88
C GLY A 121 -17.72 -9.40 8.26
N ILE A 122 -17.11 -8.73 7.28
CA ILE A 122 -16.44 -7.44 7.44
C ILE A 122 -17.45 -6.36 7.01
N GLU A 123 -17.84 -5.49 7.93
CA GLU A 123 -18.80 -4.42 7.67
C GLU A 123 -18.09 -3.16 7.15
N THR A 124 -18.74 -2.42 6.25
CA THR A 124 -18.19 -1.16 5.72
C THR A 124 -19.21 -0.04 5.83
N THR A 125 -18.81 1.07 6.45
CA THR A 125 -19.55 2.35 6.42
C THR A 125 -18.93 3.28 5.38
N PHE A 126 -19.74 3.71 4.42
CA PHE A 126 -19.32 4.68 3.41
C PHE A 126 -19.67 6.09 3.85
N VAL A 127 -18.70 7.02 3.74
CA VAL A 127 -18.84 8.41 4.15
C VAL A 127 -18.57 9.37 2.99
N ASP A 128 -19.12 10.56 3.06
CA ASP A 128 -18.81 11.63 2.11
C ASP A 128 -17.52 12.34 2.55
N PRO A 129 -16.43 12.27 1.76
CA PRO A 129 -15.15 12.87 2.11
C PRO A 129 -15.17 14.41 2.09
N THR A 130 -16.23 15.02 1.55
CA THR A 130 -16.38 16.48 1.51
C THR A 130 -16.97 17.05 2.79
N ILE A 131 -17.49 16.19 3.67
CA ILE A 131 -18.06 16.59 4.96
C ILE A 131 -16.95 16.48 6.03
N PRO A 132 -16.51 17.61 6.63
CA PRO A 132 -15.50 17.59 7.68
C PRO A 132 -15.91 16.68 8.85
N GLY A 133 -14.98 15.86 9.34
CA GLY A 133 -15.22 14.94 10.45
C GLY A 133 -15.96 13.66 10.07
N SER A 134 -16.41 13.47 8.82
CA SER A 134 -17.23 12.32 8.42
C SER A 134 -16.53 10.98 8.65
N PHE A 135 -15.23 10.87 8.36
CA PHE A 135 -14.46 9.66 8.61
C PHE A 135 -14.36 9.35 10.10
N ALA A 136 -13.96 10.33 10.91
CA ALA A 136 -13.80 10.15 12.35
C ALA A 136 -15.13 9.80 13.05
N ALA A 137 -16.22 10.45 12.63
CA ALA A 137 -17.56 10.19 13.18
C ALA A 137 -18.09 8.78 12.89
N ALA A 138 -17.61 8.13 11.83
CA ALA A 138 -18.00 6.75 11.47
C ALA A 138 -17.11 5.68 12.15
N VAL A 139 -16.05 6.05 12.83
CA VAL A 139 -15.17 5.10 13.54
C VAL A 139 -15.93 4.48 14.73
N ILE A 140 -15.97 3.16 14.76
CA ILE A 140 -16.49 2.37 15.89
C ILE A 140 -15.30 1.90 16.73
N PRO A 141 -15.11 2.45 17.97
CA PRO A 141 -13.98 2.08 18.82
C PRO A 141 -13.89 0.57 19.05
N GLY A 142 -12.69 0.00 18.87
CA GLY A 142 -12.42 -1.42 19.04
C GLY A 142 -12.95 -2.34 17.91
N ARG A 143 -13.68 -1.80 16.92
CA ARG A 143 -14.16 -2.57 15.75
C ARG A 143 -13.60 -2.07 14.42
N THR A 144 -13.50 -0.75 14.25
CA THR A 144 -12.94 -0.18 13.02
C THR A 144 -11.45 -0.49 12.95
N MET A 145 -11.06 -1.24 11.93
CA MET A 145 -9.66 -1.62 11.67
C MET A 145 -9.00 -0.73 10.65
N LEU A 146 -9.78 -0.26 9.65
CA LEU A 146 -9.28 0.53 8.55
C LEU A 146 -10.17 1.74 8.28
N VAL A 147 -9.53 2.87 7.96
CA VAL A 147 -10.14 4.04 7.33
C VAL A 147 -9.51 4.20 5.95
N ILE A 148 -10.29 4.05 4.89
CA ILE A 148 -9.79 4.02 3.50
C ILE A 148 -10.31 5.24 2.75
N ALA A 149 -9.40 6.06 2.25
CA ALA A 149 -9.70 7.19 1.37
C ALA A 149 -8.94 7.04 0.04
N GLU A 150 -9.42 7.71 -0.99
CA GLU A 150 -8.76 7.86 -2.29
C GLU A 150 -8.72 9.34 -2.64
N THR A 151 -7.52 9.88 -2.84
CA THR A 151 -7.39 11.31 -3.12
C THR A 151 -6.19 11.60 -4.04
N PRO A 152 -6.42 12.23 -5.20
CA PRO A 152 -7.72 12.55 -5.83
C PRO A 152 -8.55 11.29 -6.16
N SER A 153 -9.87 11.34 -6.01
CA SER A 153 -10.72 10.16 -6.24
C SER A 153 -11.02 9.91 -7.73
N ASN A 154 -11.14 8.65 -8.12
CA ASN A 154 -11.54 8.24 -9.46
C ASN A 154 -13.06 7.97 -9.52
N PRO A 155 -13.87 8.60 -10.42
CA PRO A 155 -13.45 9.53 -11.47
C PRO A 155 -13.63 11.02 -11.13
N ARG A 156 -14.11 11.35 -9.93
CA ARG A 156 -14.59 12.71 -9.61
C ARG A 156 -13.47 13.69 -9.22
N LEU A 157 -12.25 13.20 -9.02
CA LEU A 157 -11.10 14.00 -8.57
C LEU A 157 -11.35 14.77 -7.27
N THR A 158 -12.22 14.24 -6.42
CA THR A 158 -12.48 14.81 -5.09
C THR A 158 -11.22 14.71 -4.25
N ILE A 159 -10.90 15.79 -3.55
CA ILE A 159 -9.75 15.86 -2.65
C ILE A 159 -10.23 15.64 -1.21
N SER A 160 -9.68 14.64 -0.55
CA SER A 160 -9.89 14.40 0.88
C SER A 160 -8.86 15.15 1.71
N ASN A 161 -9.23 15.57 2.90
CA ASN A 161 -8.33 16.30 3.81
C ASN A 161 -7.37 15.32 4.51
N LEU A 162 -6.11 15.25 4.02
CA LEU A 162 -5.09 14.37 4.58
C LEU A 162 -4.74 14.69 6.05
N GLN A 163 -4.76 15.98 6.43
CA GLN A 163 -4.50 16.38 7.82
C GLN A 163 -5.56 15.82 8.77
N GLU A 164 -6.82 15.82 8.34
CA GLU A 164 -7.92 15.25 9.11
C GLU A 164 -7.79 13.72 9.20
N LEU A 165 -7.55 13.06 8.07
CA LEU A 165 -7.36 11.60 8.01
C LEU A 165 -6.21 11.13 8.90
N GLY A 166 -5.05 11.79 8.83
CA GLY A 166 -3.88 11.44 9.64
C GLY A 166 -4.03 11.75 11.14
N SER A 167 -5.06 12.53 11.53
CA SER A 167 -5.40 12.75 12.95
C SER A 167 -6.28 11.66 13.57
N ILE A 168 -6.83 10.74 12.77
CA ILE A 168 -7.70 9.66 13.25
C ILE A 168 -6.84 8.64 14.00
N THR A 169 -7.25 8.30 15.21
CA THR A 169 -6.52 7.35 16.06
C THR A 169 -7.34 6.08 16.28
N GLY A 170 -6.65 4.95 16.41
CA GLY A 170 -7.22 3.65 16.65
C GLY A 170 -7.19 2.73 15.43
N PRO A 171 -7.92 2.97 14.35
CA PRO A 171 -7.79 2.22 13.09
C PRO A 171 -6.54 2.66 12.31
N PHE A 172 -6.05 1.80 11.42
CA PHE A 172 -5.06 2.20 10.42
C PHE A 172 -5.73 3.06 9.34
N THR A 173 -5.06 4.15 8.98
CA THR A 173 -5.47 5.04 7.90
C THR A 173 -4.77 4.66 6.59
N VAL A 174 -5.53 4.56 5.52
CA VAL A 174 -5.07 4.11 4.20
C VAL A 174 -5.49 5.13 3.15
N VAL A 175 -4.55 5.57 2.34
CA VAL A 175 -4.83 6.46 1.22
C VAL A 175 -4.39 5.83 -0.09
N ASP A 176 -5.33 5.63 -1.01
CA ASP A 176 -5.03 5.40 -2.41
C ASP A 176 -4.63 6.73 -3.05
N SER A 177 -3.35 6.87 -3.36
CA SER A 177 -2.73 8.07 -3.95
C SER A 177 -2.33 7.86 -5.42
N THR A 178 -2.97 6.90 -6.09
CA THR A 178 -2.65 6.49 -7.47
C THR A 178 -2.61 7.68 -8.43
N LEU A 179 -3.61 8.56 -8.38
CA LEU A 179 -3.70 9.68 -9.33
C LEU A 179 -2.73 10.82 -9.02
N ALA A 180 -2.37 11.02 -7.75
CA ALA A 180 -1.43 12.07 -7.36
C ALA A 180 0.03 11.67 -7.57
N THR A 181 0.36 10.40 -7.43
CA THR A 181 1.72 9.86 -7.39
C THR A 181 2.57 10.42 -6.23
N PRO A 182 3.71 9.81 -5.86
CA PRO A 182 4.59 10.33 -4.81
C PRO A 182 5.15 11.74 -5.08
N LEU A 183 5.13 12.18 -6.35
CA LEU A 183 5.60 13.51 -6.73
C LEU A 183 4.55 14.60 -6.49
N GLY A 184 3.27 14.27 -6.62
CA GLY A 184 2.17 15.21 -6.41
C GLY A 184 1.69 15.28 -4.96
N GLN A 185 1.78 14.17 -4.23
CA GLN A 185 1.27 14.06 -2.87
C GLN A 185 1.98 12.94 -2.11
N ARG A 186 2.30 13.19 -0.84
CA ARG A 186 2.91 12.21 0.07
C ARG A 186 2.04 12.09 1.33
N PRO A 187 1.07 11.18 1.36
CA PRO A 187 0.14 11.06 2.48
C PRO A 187 0.81 10.73 3.81
N LEU A 188 1.92 10.00 3.81
CA LEU A 188 2.68 9.68 5.04
C LEU A 188 3.16 10.92 5.79
N ASP A 189 3.47 12.03 5.08
CA ASP A 189 3.89 13.29 5.70
C ASP A 189 2.78 13.94 6.54
N PHE A 190 1.54 13.47 6.41
CA PHE A 190 0.36 13.92 7.17
C PHE A 190 -0.04 12.97 8.30
N GLY A 191 0.75 11.92 8.57
CA GLY A 191 0.46 10.95 9.61
C GLY A 191 -0.47 9.81 9.16
N ILE A 192 -0.65 9.62 7.86
CA ILE A 192 -1.31 8.43 7.29
C ILE A 192 -0.40 7.21 7.49
N ASP A 193 -0.97 6.07 7.85
CA ASP A 193 -0.19 4.85 8.14
C ASP A 193 0.22 4.11 6.86
N ILE A 194 -0.63 4.08 5.85
CA ILE A 194 -0.43 3.26 4.64
C ILE A 194 -0.82 4.05 3.40
N VAL A 195 0.06 4.01 2.39
CA VAL A 195 -0.22 4.58 1.06
C VAL A 195 -0.29 3.45 0.04
N MET A 196 -1.26 3.52 -0.85
CA MET A 196 -1.44 2.59 -1.94
C MET A 196 -1.33 3.32 -3.28
N HIS A 197 -0.76 2.62 -4.26
CA HIS A 197 -0.74 3.00 -5.67
C HIS A 197 -1.13 1.81 -6.55
N SER A 198 -1.66 2.10 -7.73
CA SER A 198 -1.99 1.09 -8.74
C SER A 198 -1.35 1.40 -10.10
#